data_ebe5e676943875358ffce86efedbcfa3
#
_entry.id   ebe5e676943875358ffce86efedbcfa3
#
_cell.length_a   1.000
_cell.length_b   1.000
_cell.length_c   1.000
_cell.angle_alpha   90.00
_cell.angle_beta   90.00
_cell.angle_gamma   90.00
#
_symmetry.space_group_name_H-M   'P 1'
#
loop_
_entity.id
_entity.type
_entity.pdbx_description
1 polymer ?
#
loop_
_entity_poly.entity_id
_entity_poly.type
_entity_poly.pdbx_seq_one_letter_code
_entity_poly.pdbx_strand_id
1 'polypeptide(L)' 'MKVYNEITLSNRNFEFWGSAKENAESLTNGQLDTVESILEDLYPEGISATQLNDIFRFDFDQIQEWLGIKPED' A
#
# COMPACT_ATOMS: atom_id res chain seq x y z
N MET A 1 -4.87 9.61 0.66
CA MET A 1 -5.46 8.48 1.37
C MET A 1 -5.52 8.75 2.85
N LYS A 2 -6.63 8.39 3.47
CA LYS A 2 -6.73 8.52 4.91
C LYS A 2 -6.71 7.14 5.55
N VAL A 3 -5.73 6.92 6.40
CA VAL A 3 -5.76 5.88 7.39
C VAL A 3 -6.10 6.61 8.69
N TYR A 4 -6.61 5.94 9.69
CA TYR A 4 -7.12 6.58 10.89
C TYR A 4 -6.19 7.60 11.51
N ASN A 5 -4.90 7.49 11.30
CA ASN A 5 -3.90 8.42 11.86
C ASN A 5 -3.27 9.30 10.78
N GLU A 6 -3.92 9.47 9.66
CA GLU A 6 -3.44 10.30 8.55
C GLU A 6 -2.02 9.93 8.11
N ILE A 7 -1.79 8.63 8.00
CA ILE A 7 -0.48 8.10 7.65
C ILE A 7 -0.24 8.26 6.15
N THR A 8 0.97 8.65 5.78
CA THR A 8 1.38 8.78 4.39
C THR A 8 2.30 7.63 4.04
N LEU A 9 1.95 6.85 3.02
CA LEU A 9 2.74 5.67 2.65
C LEU A 9 4.12 6.04 2.10
N SER A 10 4.20 7.09 1.28
CA SER A 10 5.46 7.49 0.67
C SER A 10 6.48 7.94 1.71
N ASN A 11 6.03 8.42 2.86
CA ASN A 11 6.90 8.80 3.95
C ASN A 11 7.20 7.64 4.90
N ARG A 12 6.62 6.48 4.62
CA ARG A 12 6.78 5.26 5.42
C ARG A 12 6.42 5.47 6.89
N ASN A 13 5.41 6.31 7.13
CA ASN A 13 4.89 6.54 8.47
C ASN A 13 4.13 5.33 9.02
N PHE A 14 3.60 4.53 8.12
CA PHE A 14 2.83 3.36 8.50
C PHE A 14 3.74 2.16 8.65
N GLU A 15 3.64 1.49 9.78
CA GLU A 15 4.42 0.28 10.01
C GLU A 15 3.59 -0.94 9.63
N PHE A 16 3.98 -1.57 8.54
CA PHE A 16 3.39 -2.84 8.15
C PHE A 16 3.93 -3.95 9.04
N TRP A 17 3.21 -5.05 9.08
CA TRP A 17 3.65 -6.22 9.84
C TRP A 17 3.50 -7.47 8.99
N GLY A 18 4.26 -8.52 9.36
CA GLY A 18 4.26 -9.78 8.63
C GLY A 18 4.80 -9.62 7.22
N SER A 19 4.29 -10.41 6.29
CA SER A 19 4.77 -10.36 4.90
C SER A 19 4.38 -9.06 4.19
N ALA A 20 3.37 -8.35 4.70
CA ALA A 20 3.03 -7.03 4.15
C ALA A 20 4.20 -6.07 4.28
N LYS A 21 4.95 -6.15 5.37
CA LYS A 21 6.11 -5.29 5.59
C LYS A 21 7.16 -5.51 4.50
N GLU A 22 7.47 -6.76 4.20
CA GLU A 22 8.44 -7.08 3.17
C GLU A 22 7.97 -6.61 1.81
N ASN A 23 6.70 -6.81 1.51
CA ASN A 23 6.14 -6.37 0.23
C ASN A 23 6.20 -4.86 0.09
N ALA A 24 5.84 -4.12 1.14
CA ALA A 24 5.88 -2.67 1.10
C ALA A 24 7.31 -2.14 0.96
N GLU A 25 8.26 -2.79 1.62
CA GLU A 25 9.66 -2.37 1.55
C GLU A 25 10.29 -2.62 0.20
N SER A 26 9.70 -3.48 -0.62
CA SER A 26 10.18 -3.71 -1.97
C SER A 26 9.82 -2.57 -2.93
N LEU A 27 8.95 -1.67 -2.51
CA LEU A 27 8.50 -0.56 -3.35
C LEU A 27 9.28 0.71 -3.03
N THR A 28 9.46 1.55 -4.05
CA THR A 28 10.07 2.87 -3.86
C THR A 28 9.03 3.81 -3.25
N ASN A 29 9.49 4.95 -2.74
CA ASN A 29 8.58 5.97 -2.22
C ASN A 29 7.63 6.48 -3.29
N GLY A 30 8.09 6.63 -4.54
CA GLY A 30 7.23 7.02 -5.64
C GLY A 30 6.15 5.99 -5.93
N GLN A 31 6.50 4.71 -5.85
CA GLN A 31 5.52 3.65 -6.05
C GLN A 31 4.50 3.62 -4.92
N LEU A 32 4.95 3.82 -3.69
CA LEU A 32 4.03 3.90 -2.55
C LEU A 32 3.08 5.07 -2.69
N ASP A 33 3.57 6.21 -3.18
CA ASP A 33 2.74 7.38 -3.42
C ASP A 33 1.67 7.09 -4.48
N THR A 34 2.03 6.36 -5.52
CA THR A 34 1.08 5.97 -6.57
C THR A 34 0.00 5.05 -5.99
N VAL A 35 0.39 4.07 -5.18
CA VAL A 35 -0.56 3.17 -4.53
C VAL A 35 -1.49 3.97 -3.62
N GLU A 36 -0.94 4.92 -2.89
CA GLU A 36 -1.73 5.76 -2.01
C GLU A 36 -2.81 6.52 -2.80
N SER A 37 -2.44 7.09 -3.94
CA SER A 37 -3.38 7.81 -4.78
C SER A 37 -4.50 6.90 -5.29
N ILE A 38 -4.16 5.67 -5.67
CA ILE A 38 -5.15 4.71 -6.13
C ILE A 38 -6.09 4.34 -5.00
N LEU A 39 -5.55 4.12 -3.80
CA LEU A 39 -6.37 3.77 -2.66
C LEU A 39 -7.28 4.93 -2.23
N GLU A 40 -6.85 6.17 -2.43
CA GLU A 40 -7.71 7.32 -2.16
C GLU A 40 -8.95 7.29 -3.05
N ASP A 41 -8.77 6.90 -4.31
CA ASP A 41 -9.89 6.79 -5.24
C ASP A 41 -10.83 5.64 -4.87
N LEU A 42 -10.27 4.52 -4.40
CA LEU A 42 -11.06 3.35 -4.06
C LEU A 42 -11.73 3.48 -2.68
N TYR A 43 -11.10 4.17 -1.77
CA TYR A 43 -11.57 4.31 -0.40
C TYR A 43 -11.58 5.79 0.00
N PRO A 44 -12.50 6.58 -0.58
CA PRO A 44 -12.50 8.03 -0.35
C PRO A 44 -12.75 8.42 1.10
N GLU A 45 -13.34 7.54 1.90
CA GLU A 45 -13.59 7.82 3.31
C GLU A 45 -12.45 7.36 4.21
N GLY A 46 -11.44 6.73 3.62
CA GLY A 46 -10.29 6.24 4.37
C GLY A 46 -10.31 4.73 4.52
N ILE A 47 -9.27 4.21 5.16
CA ILE A 47 -9.03 2.78 5.25
C ILE A 47 -8.43 2.49 6.63
N SER A 48 -8.79 1.36 7.24
CA SER A 48 -8.23 0.99 8.53
C SER A 48 -6.80 0.47 8.35
N ALA A 49 -6.02 0.52 9.43
CA ALA A 49 -4.66 0.00 9.41
C ALA A 49 -4.62 -1.49 9.05
N THR A 50 -5.54 -2.28 9.62
CA THR A 50 -5.61 -3.70 9.33
C THR A 50 -5.93 -3.94 7.86
N GLN A 51 -6.88 -3.19 7.31
CA GLN A 51 -7.26 -3.33 5.92
C GLN A 51 -6.10 -2.96 5.00
N LEU A 52 -5.40 -1.89 5.31
CA LEU A 52 -4.23 -1.48 4.52
C LEU A 52 -3.15 -2.54 4.55
N ASN A 53 -2.86 -3.08 5.72
CA ASN A 53 -1.87 -4.14 5.84
C ASN A 53 -2.28 -5.39 5.06
N ASP A 54 -3.56 -5.75 5.11
CA ASP A 54 -4.06 -6.92 4.39
C ASP A 54 -3.95 -6.74 2.88
N ILE A 55 -4.17 -5.54 2.37
CA ILE A 55 -4.00 -5.27 0.95
C ILE A 55 -2.58 -5.55 0.51
N PHE A 56 -1.60 -5.10 1.29
CA PHE A 56 -0.19 -5.34 0.96
C PHE A 56 0.22 -6.78 1.18
N ARG A 57 -0.49 -7.50 2.05
CA ARG A 57 -0.18 -8.89 2.34
C ARG A 57 -0.82 -9.87 1.35
N PHE A 58 -2.10 -9.69 1.08
CA PHE A 58 -2.88 -10.66 0.31
C PHE A 58 -3.11 -10.24 -1.13
N ASP A 59 -3.17 -8.94 -1.40
CA ASP A 59 -3.46 -8.40 -2.71
C ASP A 59 -2.26 -7.69 -3.33
N PHE A 60 -1.06 -8.08 -2.95
CA PHE A 60 0.13 -7.42 -3.45
C PHE A 60 0.29 -7.56 -4.96
N ASP A 61 -0.16 -8.67 -5.53
CA ASP A 61 -0.16 -8.85 -6.97
C ASP A 61 -1.02 -7.80 -7.66
N GLN A 62 -2.14 -7.41 -7.05
CA GLN A 62 -2.96 -6.33 -7.57
C GLN A 62 -2.21 -4.99 -7.52
N ILE A 63 -1.47 -4.76 -6.45
CA ILE A 63 -0.64 -3.56 -6.32
C ILE A 63 0.40 -3.54 -7.43
N GLN A 64 1.02 -4.66 -7.72
CA GLN A 64 2.00 -4.78 -8.80
C GLN A 64 1.38 -4.46 -10.15
N GLU A 65 0.14 -4.90 -10.39
CA GLU A 65 -0.57 -4.56 -11.61
C GLU A 65 -0.81 -3.06 -11.72
N TRP A 66 -1.24 -2.43 -10.63
CA TRP A 66 -1.47 -0.99 -10.62
C TRP A 66 -0.19 -0.22 -10.95
N LEU A 67 0.94 -0.72 -10.51
CA LEU A 67 2.23 -0.06 -10.72
C LEU A 67 2.88 -0.42 -12.05
N GLY A 68 2.30 -1.37 -12.77
CA GLY A 68 2.86 -1.81 -14.05
C GLY A 68 4.11 -2.67 -13.89
N ILE A 69 4.35 -3.24 -12.72
CA ILE A 69 5.44 -4.18 -12.50
C ILE A 69 4.88 -5.59 -12.48
N LYS A 70 5.62 -6.50 -13.09
CA LYS A 70 5.17 -7.88 -13.16
C LYS A 70 5.77 -8.68 -12.02
N PRO A 71 4.98 -9.53 -11.36
CA PRO A 71 5.55 -10.41 -10.36
C PRO A 71 6.56 -11.36 -11.01
N GLU A 72 7.57 -11.71 -10.25
CA GLU A 72 8.53 -12.70 -10.69
C GLU A 72 7.88 -14.07 -10.74
N ASP A 73 8.09 -14.75 -11.83
CA ASP A 73 7.58 -16.12 -11.96
C ASP A 73 8.51 -17.13 -11.35
#